data_4c7c1ca8cde4d1835f46a1370dbed526
#
_entry.id   4c7c1ca8cde4d1835f46a1370dbed526
#
_cell.length_a   1.000
_cell.length_b   1.000
_cell.length_c   1.000
_cell.angle_alpha   90.00
_cell.angle_beta   90.00
_cell.angle_gamma   90.00
#
_symmetry.space_group_name_H-M   'P 1'
#
loop_
_entity.id
_entity.type
_entity.pdbx_description
1 polymer ?
#
loop_
_entity_poly.entity_id
_entity_poly.type
_entity_poly.pdbx_seq_one_letter_code
_entity_poly.pdbx_strand_id
1 'polypeptide(L)'
;PVHYLCDESKGWMPDIEDMRAKITPNTRAVVIINPNNPTGAVYSPEIVRGLVDIARRHDLVVMADEIYEKITYDGARHINAAGLSDDVLTLTFSGLSKAYRVAGYRSGWVAVSGPKHRAADFLEGLTLLANMRMCANVPGQYAIQAALGGYQSIDDLVLPGGRLLEQRNLAQKRLNDIPGVSVQPAQGALYLFPRLDPEVYAI
;
A
#
# COMPACT_ATOMS: atom_id res chain seq x y z
N PRO A 1 16.89 -6.57 -3.46
CA PRO A 1 15.51 -6.60 -3.93
C PRO A 1 15.44 -6.84 -5.42
N VAL A 2 14.36 -7.49 -5.87
CA VAL A 2 14.01 -7.66 -7.27
C VAL A 2 12.62 -7.06 -7.46
N HIS A 3 12.46 -6.21 -8.48
CA HIS A 3 11.18 -5.55 -8.72
C HIS A 3 10.35 -6.36 -9.74
N TYR A 4 9.07 -6.56 -9.45
CA TYR A 4 8.10 -7.02 -10.42
C TYR A 4 7.50 -5.83 -11.17
N LEU A 5 7.07 -6.07 -12.40
CA LEU A 5 6.52 -5.04 -13.27
C LEU A 5 5.11 -4.64 -12.79
N CYS A 6 4.84 -3.34 -12.78
CA CYS A 6 3.50 -2.78 -12.73
C CYS A 6 3.24 -2.09 -14.07
N ASP A 7 2.25 -2.56 -14.82
CA ASP A 7 2.02 -2.14 -16.20
C ASP A 7 1.13 -0.89 -16.27
N GLU A 8 1.68 0.21 -16.78
CA GLU A 8 0.94 1.47 -16.95
C GLU A 8 -0.30 1.28 -17.83
N SER A 9 -0.18 0.51 -18.91
CA SER A 9 -1.29 0.27 -19.85
C SER A 9 -2.45 -0.50 -19.22
N LYS A 10 -2.19 -1.19 -18.10
CA LYS A 10 -3.16 -1.92 -17.28
C LYS A 10 -3.52 -1.18 -15.98
N GLY A 11 -3.31 0.14 -15.92
CA GLY A 11 -3.59 0.95 -14.74
C GLY A 11 -2.62 0.68 -13.58
N TRP A 12 -1.36 0.38 -13.88
CA TRP A 12 -0.31 0.09 -12.90
C TRP A 12 -0.54 -1.16 -12.05
N MET A 13 -1.34 -2.11 -12.57
CA MET A 13 -1.51 -3.40 -11.88
C MET A 13 -0.25 -4.23 -11.95
N PRO A 14 0.12 -4.94 -10.85
CA PRO A 14 1.21 -5.91 -10.86
C PRO A 14 1.02 -6.98 -11.92
N ASP A 15 2.09 -7.27 -12.65
CA ASP A 15 2.12 -8.41 -13.56
C ASP A 15 2.47 -9.69 -12.78
N ILE A 16 1.48 -10.55 -12.63
CA ILE A 16 1.58 -11.80 -11.86
C ILE A 16 2.56 -12.77 -12.51
N GLU A 17 2.62 -12.82 -13.84
CA GLU A 17 3.52 -13.73 -14.55
C GLU A 17 4.97 -13.25 -14.47
N ASP A 18 5.19 -11.95 -14.59
CA ASP A 18 6.53 -11.36 -14.40
C ASP A 18 7.03 -11.62 -12.96
N MET A 19 6.16 -11.45 -11.97
CA MET A 19 6.51 -11.76 -10.59
C MET A 19 6.85 -13.23 -10.41
N ARG A 20 6.04 -14.13 -10.97
CA ARG A 20 6.27 -15.58 -10.89
C ARG A 20 7.60 -15.98 -11.50
N ALA A 21 7.96 -15.39 -12.64
CA ALA A 21 9.21 -15.65 -13.32
C ALA A 21 10.45 -15.18 -12.53
N LYS A 22 10.28 -14.24 -11.60
CA LYS A 22 11.37 -13.67 -10.79
C LYS A 22 11.59 -14.37 -9.45
N ILE A 23 10.72 -15.32 -9.08
CA ILE A 23 10.89 -16.11 -7.86
C ILE A 23 12.08 -17.05 -8.01
N THR A 24 12.93 -17.08 -6.99
CA THR A 24 14.09 -17.96 -6.92
C THR A 24 14.13 -18.66 -5.55
N PRO A 25 14.97 -19.69 -5.36
CA PRO A 25 15.16 -20.30 -4.04
C PRO A 25 15.65 -19.33 -2.95
N ASN A 26 16.19 -18.17 -3.34
CA ASN A 26 16.63 -17.12 -2.41
C ASN A 26 15.54 -16.11 -2.07
N THR A 27 14.38 -16.16 -2.74
CA THR A 27 13.24 -15.28 -2.42
C THR A 27 12.69 -15.64 -1.04
N ARG A 28 12.42 -14.65 -0.19
CA ARG A 28 11.91 -14.84 1.18
C ARG A 28 10.61 -14.11 1.44
N ALA A 29 10.36 -13.04 0.72
CA ALA A 29 9.17 -12.23 0.94
C ALA A 29 8.70 -11.58 -0.35
N VAL A 30 7.41 -11.22 -0.37
CA VAL A 30 6.76 -10.39 -1.36
C VAL A 30 6.33 -9.10 -0.68
N VAL A 31 6.68 -7.95 -1.27
CA VAL A 31 6.21 -6.65 -0.79
C VAL A 31 5.04 -6.20 -1.67
N ILE A 32 3.93 -5.87 -1.04
CA ILE A 32 2.72 -5.34 -1.68
C ILE A 32 2.47 -3.97 -1.10
N ILE A 33 2.37 -2.93 -1.94
CA ILE A 33 1.99 -1.58 -1.52
C ILE A 33 0.65 -1.27 -2.16
N ASN A 34 -0.42 -1.29 -1.38
CA ASN A 34 -1.79 -1.13 -1.88
C ASN A 34 -2.68 -0.36 -0.89
N PRO A 35 -3.30 0.77 -1.26
CA PRO A 35 -3.13 1.54 -2.52
C PRO A 35 -1.69 1.94 -2.77
N ASN A 36 -1.29 1.99 -4.05
CA ASN A 36 0.12 2.06 -4.43
C ASN A 36 0.70 3.48 -4.35
N ASN A 37 1.89 3.56 -3.81
CA ASN A 37 2.80 4.69 -3.92
C ASN A 37 3.94 4.28 -4.86
N PRO A 38 4.17 4.94 -6.01
CA PRO A 38 3.70 6.29 -6.37
C PRO A 38 2.53 6.35 -7.36
N THR A 39 1.99 5.23 -7.84
CA THR A 39 1.11 5.20 -9.00
C THR A 39 -0.34 5.60 -8.70
N GLY A 40 -0.77 5.51 -7.45
CA GLY A 40 -2.17 5.71 -7.05
C GLY A 40 -3.10 4.56 -7.45
N ALA A 41 -2.57 3.44 -7.92
CA ALA A 41 -3.36 2.25 -8.24
C ALA A 41 -3.96 1.62 -6.98
N VAL A 42 -5.17 1.10 -7.09
CA VAL A 42 -5.80 0.22 -6.10
C VAL A 42 -5.90 -1.17 -6.73
N TYR A 43 -5.16 -2.12 -6.20
CA TYR A 43 -5.08 -3.45 -6.80
C TYR A 43 -6.41 -4.19 -6.66
N SER A 44 -6.83 -4.81 -7.75
CA SER A 44 -8.06 -5.60 -7.75
C SER A 44 -7.95 -6.82 -6.82
N PRO A 45 -9.10 -7.35 -6.34
CA PRO A 45 -9.09 -8.56 -5.51
C PRO A 45 -8.39 -9.74 -6.16
N GLU A 46 -8.49 -9.87 -7.49
CA GLU A 46 -7.85 -10.94 -8.28
C GLU A 46 -6.33 -10.80 -8.25
N ILE A 47 -5.82 -9.59 -8.40
CA ILE A 47 -4.39 -9.30 -8.34
C ILE A 47 -3.85 -9.60 -6.94
N VAL A 48 -4.50 -9.08 -5.88
CA VAL A 48 -4.03 -9.34 -4.51
C VAL A 48 -4.08 -10.85 -4.18
N ARG A 49 -5.13 -11.56 -4.59
CA ARG A 49 -5.18 -13.03 -4.46
C ARG A 49 -4.04 -13.71 -5.20
N GLY A 50 -3.75 -13.30 -6.45
CA GLY A 50 -2.63 -13.83 -7.24
C GLY A 50 -1.28 -13.67 -6.55
N LEU A 51 -1.04 -12.50 -5.93
CA LEU A 51 0.18 -12.21 -5.16
C LEU A 51 0.27 -13.10 -3.91
N VAL A 52 -0.83 -13.24 -3.16
CA VAL A 52 -0.90 -14.12 -1.97
C VAL A 52 -0.75 -15.58 -2.36
N ASP A 53 -1.32 -16.02 -3.49
CA ASP A 53 -1.18 -17.40 -3.99
C ASP A 53 0.25 -17.73 -4.41
N ILE A 54 0.99 -16.77 -4.98
CA ILE A 54 2.41 -16.94 -5.23
C ILE A 54 3.15 -17.13 -3.90
N ALA A 55 2.89 -16.27 -2.92
CA ALA A 55 3.53 -16.38 -1.60
C ALA A 55 3.25 -17.73 -0.95
N ARG A 56 2.01 -18.24 -1.03
CA ARG A 56 1.62 -19.56 -0.53
C ARG A 56 2.42 -20.69 -1.19
N ARG A 57 2.49 -20.69 -2.53
CA ARG A 57 3.15 -21.76 -3.30
C ARG A 57 4.65 -21.85 -3.06
N HIS A 58 5.26 -20.74 -2.72
CA HIS A 58 6.73 -20.63 -2.54
C HIS A 58 7.14 -20.41 -1.09
N ASP A 59 6.20 -20.56 -0.14
CA ASP A 59 6.42 -20.38 1.30
C ASP A 59 7.08 -19.03 1.65
N LEU A 60 6.55 -17.96 1.07
CA LEU A 60 7.06 -16.60 1.25
C LEU A 60 6.24 -15.83 2.29
N VAL A 61 6.89 -14.88 2.94
CA VAL A 61 6.21 -13.89 3.78
C VAL A 61 5.60 -12.80 2.90
N VAL A 62 4.35 -12.42 3.16
CA VAL A 62 3.75 -11.22 2.57
C VAL A 62 3.99 -10.02 3.48
N MET A 63 4.58 -8.97 2.93
CA MET A 63 4.75 -7.67 3.58
C MET A 63 3.83 -6.67 2.88
N ALA A 64 2.67 -6.41 3.48
CA ALA A 64 1.62 -5.55 2.93
C ALA A 64 1.69 -4.15 3.56
N ASP A 65 2.13 -3.16 2.79
CA ASP A 65 2.01 -1.75 3.18
C ASP A 65 0.63 -1.25 2.75
N GLU A 66 -0.26 -1.10 3.72
CA GLU A 66 -1.65 -0.69 3.54
C GLU A 66 -1.93 0.69 4.16
N ILE A 67 -0.89 1.52 4.29
CA ILE A 67 -0.98 2.84 4.92
C ILE A 67 -2.01 3.78 4.26
N TYR A 68 -2.40 3.50 3.00
CA TYR A 68 -3.38 4.27 2.23
C TYR A 68 -4.76 3.58 2.14
N GLU A 69 -5.03 2.51 2.88
CA GLU A 69 -6.23 1.67 2.78
C GLU A 69 -7.56 2.45 2.74
N LYS A 70 -7.64 3.57 3.48
CA LYS A 70 -8.83 4.43 3.57
C LYS A 70 -8.85 5.57 2.56
N ILE A 71 -7.81 5.71 1.75
CA ILE A 71 -7.70 6.77 0.75
C ILE A 71 -7.94 6.13 -0.61
N THR A 72 -9.20 5.97 -0.95
CA THR A 72 -9.66 5.43 -2.25
C THR A 72 -10.69 6.38 -2.85
N TYR A 73 -10.74 6.44 -4.18
CA TYR A 73 -11.57 7.35 -4.95
C TYR A 73 -12.49 6.57 -5.90
N ASP A 74 -13.58 7.21 -6.33
CA ASP A 74 -14.48 6.73 -7.38
C ASP A 74 -15.04 5.32 -7.12
N GLY A 75 -15.28 4.98 -5.86
CA GLY A 75 -15.81 3.68 -5.47
C GLY A 75 -14.81 2.52 -5.51
N ALA A 76 -13.52 2.80 -5.76
CA ALA A 76 -12.47 1.79 -5.61
C ALA A 76 -12.44 1.26 -4.18
N ARG A 77 -12.23 -0.05 -4.04
CA ARG A 77 -12.22 -0.71 -2.74
C ARG A 77 -10.88 -1.38 -2.49
N HIS A 78 -10.23 -0.96 -1.42
CA HIS A 78 -9.08 -1.68 -0.91
C HIS A 78 -9.48 -3.06 -0.40
N ILE A 79 -8.65 -4.05 -0.64
CA ILE A 79 -8.75 -5.38 -0.04
C ILE A 79 -7.48 -5.67 0.76
N ASN A 80 -7.67 -6.05 2.00
CA ASN A 80 -6.58 -6.36 2.90
C ASN A 80 -5.98 -7.73 2.53
N ALA A 81 -4.66 -7.78 2.31
CA ALA A 81 -3.97 -9.01 1.91
C ALA A 81 -4.08 -10.10 2.98
N ALA A 82 -4.02 -9.73 4.26
CA ALA A 82 -4.14 -10.66 5.38
C ALA A 82 -5.52 -11.34 5.47
N GLY A 83 -6.57 -10.71 4.95
CA GLY A 83 -7.93 -11.27 4.92
C GLY A 83 -8.15 -12.34 3.85
N LEU A 84 -7.17 -12.55 2.97
CA LEU A 84 -7.29 -13.51 1.86
C LEU A 84 -6.73 -14.90 2.18
N SER A 85 -6.00 -15.04 3.29
CA SER A 85 -5.34 -16.31 3.64
C SER A 85 -5.02 -16.37 5.13
N ASP A 86 -5.26 -17.52 5.72
CA ASP A 86 -4.87 -17.87 7.09
C ASP A 86 -3.61 -18.76 7.15
N ASP A 87 -3.15 -19.23 6.00
CA ASP A 87 -2.00 -20.14 5.85
C ASP A 87 -0.72 -19.45 5.32
N VAL A 88 -0.77 -18.15 4.99
CA VAL A 88 0.39 -17.33 4.59
C VAL A 88 0.74 -16.33 5.70
N LEU A 89 2.00 -16.37 6.15
CA LEU A 89 2.48 -15.38 7.12
C LEU A 89 2.44 -13.98 6.47
N THR A 90 1.60 -13.10 7.01
CA THR A 90 1.42 -11.74 6.49
C THR A 90 1.73 -10.71 7.57
N LEU A 91 2.57 -9.75 7.22
CA LEU A 91 2.87 -8.55 8.00
C LEU A 91 2.15 -7.38 7.35
N THR A 92 1.10 -6.88 7.97
CA THR A 92 0.36 -5.71 7.49
C THR A 92 0.85 -4.46 8.21
N PHE A 93 1.36 -3.50 7.44
CA PHE A 93 1.86 -2.23 7.95
C PHE A 93 0.83 -1.15 7.71
N SER A 94 0.52 -0.37 8.76
CA SER A 94 -0.33 0.82 8.66
C SER A 94 0.04 1.82 9.76
N GLY A 95 -0.65 2.96 9.83
CA GLY A 95 -0.33 3.98 10.81
C GLY A 95 -1.13 5.27 10.68
N LEU A 96 -0.80 6.23 11.53
CA LEU A 96 -1.52 7.48 11.65
C LEU A 96 -1.14 8.53 10.58
N SER A 97 -0.08 8.28 9.83
CA SER A 97 0.56 9.32 8.98
C SER A 97 -0.31 9.78 7.82
N LYS A 98 -1.13 8.91 7.23
CA LYS A 98 -1.81 9.18 5.95
C LYS A 98 -3.33 9.34 6.14
N ALA A 99 -4.07 8.28 6.33
CA ALA A 99 -5.53 8.35 6.51
C ALA A 99 -5.94 9.28 7.66
N TYR A 100 -5.18 9.30 8.74
CA TYR A 100 -5.45 10.15 9.90
C TYR A 100 -4.71 11.50 9.88
N ARG A 101 -3.87 11.78 8.87
CA ARG A 101 -3.20 13.07 8.59
C ARG A 101 -2.32 13.61 9.72
N VAL A 102 -1.86 12.76 10.61
CA VAL A 102 -0.98 13.13 11.72
C VAL A 102 0.41 12.53 11.57
N ALA A 103 1.02 12.74 10.39
CA ALA A 103 2.36 12.23 10.07
C ALA A 103 3.43 12.63 11.09
N GLY A 104 3.26 13.78 11.76
CA GLY A 104 4.15 14.26 12.83
C GLY A 104 4.11 13.42 14.11
N TYR A 105 3.06 12.64 14.33
CA TYR A 105 2.95 11.76 15.51
C TYR A 105 3.90 10.55 15.45
N ARG A 106 4.45 10.25 14.30
CA ARG A 106 5.42 9.16 14.10
C ARG A 106 4.96 7.84 14.71
N SER A 107 3.68 7.50 14.57
CA SER A 107 3.07 6.28 15.12
C SER A 107 2.42 5.44 14.04
N GLY A 108 2.63 4.15 14.14
CA GLY A 108 2.09 3.14 13.27
C GLY A 108 2.14 1.78 13.96
N TRP A 109 1.71 0.77 13.25
CA TRP A 109 1.65 -0.60 13.74
C TRP A 109 1.99 -1.59 12.64
N VAL A 110 2.38 -2.78 13.06
CA VAL A 110 2.41 -3.97 12.24
C VAL A 110 1.44 -5.00 12.84
N ALA A 111 0.52 -5.49 12.03
CA ALA A 111 -0.32 -6.61 12.39
C ALA A 111 0.23 -7.88 11.77
N VAL A 112 0.38 -8.93 12.56
CA VAL A 112 0.89 -10.23 12.11
C VAL A 112 -0.26 -11.23 12.06
N SER A 113 -0.48 -11.84 10.90
CA SER A 113 -1.52 -12.84 10.67
C SER A 113 -0.93 -14.11 10.00
N GLY A 114 -1.74 -15.17 9.94
CA GLY A 114 -1.32 -16.46 9.40
C GLY A 114 -0.60 -17.35 10.42
N PRO A 115 0.24 -18.31 9.96
CA PRO A 115 0.81 -19.36 10.78
C PRO A 115 1.98 -18.88 11.67
N LYS A 116 1.69 -18.04 12.67
CA LYS A 116 2.67 -17.42 13.58
C LYS A 116 3.61 -18.43 14.25
N HIS A 117 3.14 -19.65 14.52
CA HIS A 117 3.94 -20.71 15.14
C HIS A 117 5.14 -21.13 14.28
N ARG A 118 5.06 -20.95 12.96
CA ARG A 118 6.16 -21.22 12.02
C ARG A 118 7.23 -20.12 11.98
N ALA A 119 6.95 -18.97 12.59
CA ALA A 119 7.78 -17.78 12.57
C ALA A 119 8.10 -17.27 13.99
N ALA A 120 8.10 -18.14 14.99
CA ALA A 120 8.26 -17.77 16.39
C ALA A 120 9.56 -16.98 16.63
N ASP A 121 10.69 -17.46 16.13
CA ASP A 121 12.00 -16.81 16.29
C ASP A 121 12.05 -15.44 15.60
N PHE A 122 11.41 -15.33 14.42
CA PHE A 122 11.30 -14.05 13.72
C PHE A 122 10.47 -13.03 14.52
N LEU A 123 9.35 -13.48 15.10
CA LEU A 123 8.48 -12.64 15.91
C LEU A 123 9.15 -12.23 17.22
N GLU A 124 9.93 -13.13 17.82
CA GLU A 124 10.78 -12.80 18.96
C GLU A 124 11.79 -11.73 18.59
N GLY A 125 12.47 -11.87 17.45
CA GLY A 125 13.40 -10.85 16.92
C GLY A 125 12.74 -9.50 16.74
N LEU A 126 11.52 -9.44 16.20
CA LEU A 126 10.75 -8.18 16.09
C LEU A 126 10.46 -7.58 17.47
N THR A 127 10.10 -8.41 18.44
CA THR A 127 9.85 -7.98 19.82
C THR A 127 11.11 -7.44 20.48
N LEU A 128 12.25 -8.09 20.28
CA LEU A 128 13.53 -7.63 20.78
C LEU A 128 13.93 -6.26 20.18
N LEU A 129 13.76 -6.09 18.86
CA LEU A 129 14.01 -4.80 18.20
C LEU A 129 13.09 -3.69 18.74
N ALA A 130 11.82 -3.99 18.97
CA ALA A 130 10.87 -3.05 19.57
C ALA A 130 11.31 -2.66 20.99
N ASN A 131 11.78 -3.62 21.79
CA ASN A 131 12.27 -3.39 23.15
C ASN A 131 13.56 -2.57 23.17
N MET A 132 14.45 -2.76 22.18
CA MET A 132 15.67 -1.94 22.05
C MET A 132 15.35 -0.46 21.81
N ARG A 133 14.22 -0.15 21.21
CA ARG A 133 13.70 1.21 21.06
C ARG A 133 13.27 1.82 22.40
N MET A 134 13.09 1.01 23.44
CA MET A 134 12.57 1.33 24.77
C MET A 134 11.11 1.84 24.72
N CYS A 135 10.93 3.17 24.54
CA CYS A 135 9.62 3.79 24.45
C CYS A 135 9.43 4.39 23.06
N ALA A 136 8.43 3.92 22.33
CA ALA A 136 7.93 4.63 21.17
C ALA A 136 7.21 5.91 21.63
N ASN A 137 6.84 6.78 20.69
CA ASN A 137 6.12 8.02 20.99
C ASN A 137 4.79 7.72 21.72
N VAL A 138 4.79 7.86 23.03
CA VAL A 138 3.65 7.51 23.91
C VAL A 138 2.37 8.28 23.54
N PRO A 139 2.38 9.62 23.37
CA PRO A 139 1.18 10.34 22.94
C PRO A 139 0.62 9.84 21.61
N GLY A 140 1.49 9.53 20.66
CA GLY A 140 1.08 8.97 19.37
C GLY A 140 0.47 7.58 19.48
N GLN A 141 0.98 6.73 20.39
CA GLN A 141 0.40 5.40 20.62
C GLN A 141 -1.02 5.50 21.22
N TYR A 142 -1.24 6.37 22.20
CA TYR A 142 -2.58 6.61 22.73
C TYR A 142 -3.55 7.16 21.67
N ALA A 143 -3.05 7.95 20.73
CA ALA A 143 -3.85 8.46 19.62
C ALA A 143 -4.34 7.36 18.66
N ILE A 144 -3.63 6.21 18.56
CA ILE A 144 -4.02 5.10 17.69
C ILE A 144 -5.42 4.60 18.04
N GLN A 145 -5.70 4.37 19.32
CA GLN A 145 -7.00 3.88 19.77
C GLN A 145 -8.13 4.85 19.42
N ALA A 146 -7.92 6.14 19.68
CA ALA A 146 -8.88 7.18 19.33
C ALA A 146 -9.09 7.30 17.81
N ALA A 147 -8.01 7.18 17.01
CA ALA A 147 -8.07 7.23 15.56
C ALA A 147 -8.85 6.04 14.98
N LEU A 148 -8.58 4.83 15.47
CA LEU A 148 -9.25 3.62 14.97
C LEU A 148 -10.72 3.54 15.37
N GLY A 149 -11.06 3.93 16.59
CA GLY A 149 -12.42 3.86 17.14
C GLY A 149 -13.26 5.11 16.94
N GLY A 150 -12.66 6.21 16.51
CA GLY A 150 -13.32 7.50 16.36
C GLY A 150 -13.95 7.73 14.99
N TYR A 151 -14.45 8.94 14.79
CA TYR A 151 -14.99 9.40 13.51
C TYR A 151 -13.93 9.39 12.42
N GLN A 152 -14.24 8.78 11.28
CA GLN A 152 -13.32 8.62 10.16
C GLN A 152 -13.42 9.82 9.20
N SER A 153 -12.87 10.95 9.61
CA SER A 153 -12.94 12.20 8.83
C SER A 153 -12.24 12.14 7.46
N ILE A 154 -11.50 11.07 7.18
CA ILE A 154 -10.92 10.84 5.86
C ILE A 154 -12.01 10.59 4.80
N ASP A 155 -13.13 9.97 5.21
CA ASP A 155 -14.23 9.64 4.30
C ASP A 155 -14.82 10.92 3.67
N ASP A 156 -14.93 12.01 4.44
CA ASP A 156 -15.40 13.31 3.92
C ASP A 156 -14.47 13.90 2.86
N LEU A 157 -13.21 13.52 2.86
CA LEU A 157 -12.20 14.09 1.97
C LEU A 157 -12.08 13.33 0.65
N VAL A 158 -12.47 12.05 0.62
CA VAL A 158 -12.34 11.20 -0.57
C VAL A 158 -13.65 11.04 -1.35
N LEU A 159 -14.78 11.46 -0.76
CA LEU A 159 -16.09 11.45 -1.40
C LEU A 159 -16.30 12.69 -2.30
N PRO A 160 -17.33 12.71 -3.18
CA PRO A 160 -17.70 13.87 -3.99
C PRO A 160 -17.88 15.14 -3.14
N GLY A 161 -17.20 16.22 -3.53
CA GLY A 161 -17.10 17.46 -2.76
C GLY A 161 -15.97 17.46 -1.73
N GLY A 162 -15.31 16.33 -1.52
CA GLY A 162 -14.20 16.22 -0.60
C GLY A 162 -12.88 16.75 -1.20
N ARG A 163 -12.11 17.43 -0.37
CA ARG A 163 -10.90 18.15 -0.79
C ARG A 163 -9.88 17.27 -1.52
N LEU A 164 -9.65 16.03 -1.08
CA LEU A 164 -8.66 15.15 -1.70
C LEU A 164 -9.11 14.70 -3.09
N LEU A 165 -10.40 14.36 -3.24
CA LEU A 165 -10.95 14.00 -4.54
C LEU A 165 -10.90 15.17 -5.51
N GLU A 166 -11.27 16.36 -5.07
CA GLU A 166 -11.21 17.57 -5.91
C GLU A 166 -9.79 17.91 -6.33
N GLN A 167 -8.83 17.84 -5.40
CA GLN A 167 -7.42 18.08 -5.69
C GLN A 167 -6.86 17.06 -6.68
N ARG A 168 -7.19 15.76 -6.51
CA ARG A 168 -6.79 14.71 -7.44
C ARG A 168 -7.34 14.99 -8.84
N ASN A 169 -8.62 15.30 -8.96
CA ASN A 169 -9.27 15.58 -10.24
C ASN A 169 -8.67 16.80 -10.94
N LEU A 170 -8.45 17.88 -10.18
CA LEU A 170 -7.84 19.09 -10.71
C LEU A 170 -6.41 18.87 -11.17
N ALA A 171 -5.61 18.18 -10.37
CA ALA A 171 -4.22 17.90 -10.70
C ALA A 171 -4.10 16.98 -11.93
N GLN A 172 -4.91 15.92 -12.00
CA GLN A 172 -4.96 15.02 -13.15
C GLN A 172 -5.34 15.77 -14.43
N LYS A 173 -6.38 16.63 -14.37
CA LYS A 173 -6.79 17.45 -15.52
C LYS A 173 -5.64 18.35 -15.97
N ARG A 174 -5.04 19.10 -15.04
CA ARG A 174 -3.96 20.05 -15.38
C ARG A 174 -2.73 19.36 -15.95
N LEU A 175 -2.37 18.19 -15.44
CA LEU A 175 -1.25 17.42 -15.99
C LEU A 175 -1.54 16.97 -17.42
N ASN A 176 -2.74 16.45 -17.69
CA ASN A 176 -3.13 16.03 -19.03
C ASN A 176 -3.37 17.21 -20.02
N ASP A 177 -3.53 18.44 -19.53
CA ASP A 177 -3.60 19.64 -20.36
C ASP A 177 -2.19 20.10 -20.86
N ILE A 178 -1.10 19.54 -20.30
CA ILE A 178 0.28 19.85 -20.69
C ILE A 178 0.66 18.99 -21.90
N PRO A 179 1.10 19.57 -23.03
CA PRO A 179 1.55 18.80 -24.19
C PRO A 179 2.67 17.82 -23.84
N GLY A 180 2.53 16.57 -24.25
CA GLY A 180 3.52 15.51 -23.99
C GLY A 180 3.52 14.99 -22.54
N VAL A 181 2.52 15.36 -21.71
CA VAL A 181 2.33 14.78 -20.38
C VAL A 181 1.04 13.97 -20.36
N SER A 182 1.10 12.78 -19.84
CA SER A 182 -0.07 11.92 -19.60
C SER A 182 -0.03 11.33 -18.20
N VAL A 183 -1.19 11.15 -17.58
CA VAL A 183 -1.30 10.52 -16.27
C VAL A 183 -2.53 9.63 -16.20
N GLN A 184 -2.35 8.42 -15.69
CA GLN A 184 -3.45 7.51 -15.39
C GLN A 184 -4.24 8.01 -14.16
N PRO A 185 -5.57 7.84 -14.13
CA PRO A 185 -6.37 8.21 -12.97
C PRO A 185 -5.91 7.46 -11.72
N ALA A 186 -5.52 8.19 -10.68
CA ALA A 186 -5.24 7.58 -9.39
C ALA A 186 -6.56 7.13 -8.74
N GLN A 187 -6.64 5.87 -8.39
CA GLN A 187 -7.79 5.27 -7.70
C GLN A 187 -7.66 5.33 -6.19
N GLY A 188 -6.45 5.61 -5.69
CA GLY A 188 -6.17 5.72 -4.26
C GLY A 188 -4.90 6.48 -3.95
N ALA A 189 -4.49 6.45 -2.69
CA ALA A 189 -3.34 7.15 -2.14
C ALA A 189 -3.40 8.68 -2.35
N LEU A 190 -2.24 9.33 -2.40
CA LEU A 190 -2.12 10.80 -2.48
C LEU A 190 -1.22 11.25 -3.65
N TYR A 191 -1.07 10.40 -4.67
CA TYR A 191 -0.07 10.57 -5.72
C TYR A 191 -0.70 10.49 -7.11
N LEU A 192 -0.09 11.20 -8.03
CA LEU A 192 -0.22 11.03 -9.46
C LEU A 192 1.16 10.70 -10.04
N PHE A 193 1.22 9.81 -11.00
CA PHE A 193 2.46 9.35 -11.60
C PHE A 193 2.46 9.67 -13.10
N PRO A 194 2.82 10.93 -13.47
CA PRO A 194 2.77 11.37 -14.85
C PRO A 194 3.91 10.76 -15.68
N ARG A 195 3.58 10.41 -16.90
CA ARG A 195 4.53 10.05 -17.96
C ARG A 195 4.86 11.29 -18.78
N LEU A 196 6.14 11.49 -19.05
CA LEU A 196 6.62 12.51 -19.98
C LEU A 196 6.96 11.83 -21.31
N ASP A 197 6.50 12.42 -22.42
CA ASP A 197 6.82 11.94 -23.75
C ASP A 197 8.28 12.29 -24.10
N PRO A 198 9.16 11.31 -24.33
CA PRO A 198 10.56 11.59 -24.63
C PRO A 198 10.78 12.33 -25.95
N GLU A 199 9.84 12.26 -26.91
CA GLU A 199 9.93 13.02 -28.16
C GLU A 199 9.68 14.52 -27.93
N VAL A 200 8.90 14.88 -26.89
CA VAL A 200 8.59 16.29 -26.55
C VAL A 200 9.64 16.86 -25.60
N TYR A 201 10.13 16.06 -24.65
CA TYR A 201 10.96 16.56 -23.53
C TYR A 201 12.44 16.23 -23.65
N ALA A 202 12.85 15.51 -24.70
CA ALA A 202 14.27 15.14 -24.95
C ALA A 202 14.97 14.52 -23.72
N ILE A 203 14.28 13.58 -23.02
CA ILE A 203 14.75 12.86 -21.82
C ILE A 203 15.01 11.40 -22.12
#